data_6ee0e68b32b785e50b65cec32232f6bd
#
_entry.id   6ee0e68b32b785e50b65cec32232f6bd
#
_cell.length_a   1.000
_cell.length_b   1.000
_cell.length_c   1.000
_cell.angle_alpha   90.00
_cell.angle_beta   90.00
_cell.angle_gamma   90.00
#
_symmetry.space_group_name_H-M   'P 1'
#
loop_
_entity.id
_entity.type
_entity.pdbx_description
1 polymer ?
#
loop_
_entity_poly.entity_id
_entity_poly.type
_entity_poly.pdbx_seq_one_letter_code
_entity_poly.pdbx_strand_id
1 'polypeptide(L)'
;AVKGRIYVVGGFQQGLSFITPAVEEYDPKTDTWRERAPLPGGLHHTGIGVVNDRIYVIGGFEHSVLSIWSPLTSVYEYDPAADRWTARKPMPTPRGALAVAVLDGKLHAVGGYNRNGNTDAHEVYDPATDTWSTRTPMPTARDHHAAAAVGGRLYAIGGRLNRQYSQNLSVTEEYDPATDRWTRKADLPTARSGITAAVVGERIYVFGGEAVAGTFNENEAYHPASNSWTAQTPMPTARHGLGSAVVDGRIFVLSGGPTPGGSFSNANEMFTPPAMAR
;
A
#
# COMPACT_ATOMS: atom_id res chain seq x y z
N ALA A 1 5.72 -9.49 1.70
CA ALA A 1 6.28 -10.74 2.28
C ALA A 1 7.67 -10.99 1.74
N VAL A 2 8.52 -11.65 2.53
CA VAL A 2 9.88 -12.07 2.16
C VAL A 2 10.06 -13.52 2.58
N LYS A 3 10.44 -14.39 1.65
CA LYS A 3 10.71 -15.83 1.91
C LYS A 3 9.61 -16.53 2.71
N GLY A 4 8.35 -16.25 2.39
CA GLY A 4 7.19 -16.85 3.05
C GLY A 4 6.88 -16.27 4.43
N ARG A 5 7.53 -15.20 4.85
CA ARG A 5 7.23 -14.42 6.06
C ARG A 5 6.56 -13.12 5.71
N ILE A 6 5.61 -12.68 6.52
CA ILE A 6 4.90 -11.40 6.35
C ILE A 6 5.43 -10.43 7.39
N TYR A 7 5.65 -9.19 6.99
CA TYR A 7 6.15 -8.12 7.86
C TYR A 7 5.12 -7.01 7.93
N VAL A 8 4.71 -6.65 9.14
CA VAL A 8 3.86 -5.48 9.44
C VAL A 8 4.74 -4.40 10.04
N VAL A 9 4.66 -3.19 9.51
CA VAL A 9 5.63 -2.14 9.79
C VAL A 9 4.93 -0.84 10.14
N GLY A 10 5.18 -0.30 11.33
CA GLY A 10 4.65 0.98 11.78
C GLY A 10 3.13 1.04 11.89
N GLY A 11 2.56 2.21 11.71
CA GLY A 11 1.12 2.46 11.76
C GLY A 11 0.65 3.07 13.08
N PHE A 12 -0.66 2.97 13.33
CA PHE A 12 -1.28 3.42 14.58
C PHE A 12 -1.36 2.29 15.60
N GLN A 13 -1.27 2.65 16.86
CA GLN A 13 -1.40 1.72 18.00
C GLN A 13 -2.21 2.34 19.14
N GLN A 14 -2.64 1.52 20.11
CA GLN A 14 -3.25 1.97 21.34
C GLN A 14 -2.21 2.58 22.29
N GLY A 15 -2.59 3.60 23.05
CA GLY A 15 -1.77 4.21 24.09
C GLY A 15 -1.33 5.64 23.80
N LEU A 16 -0.45 6.17 24.65
CA LEU A 16 0.04 7.56 24.57
C LEU A 16 0.87 7.83 23.31
N SER A 17 1.62 6.85 22.84
CA SER A 17 2.35 6.90 21.58
C SER A 17 1.47 6.34 20.47
N PHE A 18 0.65 7.19 19.87
CA PHE A 18 -0.35 6.83 18.89
C PHE A 18 0.24 6.25 17.58
N ILE A 19 1.51 6.56 17.29
CA ILE A 19 2.24 6.07 16.11
C ILE A 19 3.38 5.17 16.59
N THR A 20 3.45 3.96 16.02
CA THR A 20 4.44 2.96 16.45
C THR A 20 5.60 2.83 15.45
N PRO A 21 6.84 2.63 15.94
CA PRO A 21 7.95 2.16 15.11
C PRO A 21 8.02 0.62 15.01
N ALA A 22 7.07 -0.11 15.62
CA ALA A 22 7.11 -1.56 15.69
C ALA A 22 7.22 -2.24 14.33
N VAL A 23 7.93 -3.34 14.30
CA VAL A 23 8.04 -4.24 13.15
C VAL A 23 7.78 -5.65 13.66
N GLU A 24 6.78 -6.29 13.08
CA GLU A 24 6.34 -7.62 13.46
C GLU A 24 6.41 -8.56 12.26
N GLU A 25 6.99 -9.73 12.46
CA GLU A 25 7.09 -10.78 11.47
C GLU A 25 6.11 -11.91 11.80
N TYR A 26 5.27 -12.26 10.86
CA TYR A 26 4.33 -13.37 10.95
C TYR A 26 4.80 -14.55 10.09
N ASP A 27 4.78 -15.74 10.69
CA ASP A 27 4.98 -17.00 10.00
C ASP A 27 3.64 -17.71 9.75
N PRO A 28 3.11 -17.71 8.51
CA PRO A 28 1.85 -18.39 8.21
C PRO A 28 1.89 -19.93 8.37
N LYS A 29 3.07 -20.54 8.40
CA LYS A 29 3.20 -22.01 8.55
C LYS A 29 3.00 -22.47 9.99
N THR A 30 3.41 -21.65 10.94
CA THR A 30 3.34 -21.96 12.38
C THR A 30 2.30 -21.13 13.12
N ASP A 31 1.69 -20.16 12.43
CA ASP A 31 0.75 -19.19 13.00
C ASP A 31 1.36 -18.42 14.19
N THR A 32 2.60 -17.96 14.02
CA THR A 32 3.33 -17.27 15.09
C THR A 32 3.83 -15.90 14.67
N TRP A 33 3.84 -14.98 15.62
CA TRP A 33 4.40 -13.64 15.49
C TRP A 33 5.68 -13.49 16.28
N ARG A 34 6.58 -12.65 15.78
CA ARG A 34 7.77 -12.21 16.52
C ARG A 34 8.11 -10.75 16.21
N GLU A 35 8.61 -10.05 17.20
CA GLU A 35 9.13 -8.70 17.04
C GLU A 35 10.46 -8.72 16.29
N ARG A 36 10.68 -7.66 15.52
CA ARG A 36 11.90 -7.42 14.74
C ARG A 36 12.45 -6.03 15.08
N ALA A 37 13.67 -5.74 14.60
CA ALA A 37 14.27 -4.43 14.79
C ALA A 37 13.30 -3.31 14.37
N PRO A 38 12.94 -2.37 15.28
CA PRO A 38 11.97 -1.34 14.99
C PRO A 38 12.48 -0.35 13.94
N LEU A 39 11.56 0.34 13.28
CA LEU A 39 11.87 1.52 12.47
C LEU A 39 12.66 2.56 13.28
N PRO A 40 13.50 3.37 12.64
CA PRO A 40 14.21 4.48 13.31
C PRO A 40 13.30 5.53 13.96
N GLY A 41 12.02 5.57 13.59
CA GLY A 41 10.97 6.42 14.16
C GLY A 41 9.59 5.90 13.86
N GLY A 42 8.57 6.33 14.62
CA GLY A 42 7.18 5.97 14.38
C GLY A 42 6.67 6.60 13.07
N LEU A 43 6.17 5.77 12.16
CA LEU A 43 5.67 6.19 10.85
C LEU A 43 4.28 5.60 10.59
N HIS A 44 3.46 6.34 9.85
CA HIS A 44 2.18 5.83 9.37
C HIS A 44 1.90 6.28 7.92
N HIS A 45 0.99 5.59 7.25
CA HIS A 45 0.62 5.85 5.85
C HIS A 45 1.83 5.85 4.89
N THR A 46 2.76 4.95 5.13
CA THR A 46 3.95 4.73 4.30
C THR A 46 3.62 3.88 3.08
N GLY A 47 4.39 4.05 2.01
CA GLY A 47 4.44 3.08 0.93
C GLY A 47 5.45 1.96 1.23
N ILE A 48 5.12 0.71 0.88
CA ILE A 48 6.01 -0.43 1.11
C ILE A 48 6.16 -1.24 -0.17
N GLY A 49 7.41 -1.66 -0.46
CA GLY A 49 7.72 -2.59 -1.53
C GLY A 49 8.86 -3.52 -1.17
N VAL A 50 8.96 -4.64 -1.88
CA VAL A 50 10.00 -5.65 -1.66
C VAL A 50 10.79 -5.86 -2.95
N VAL A 51 12.10 -5.69 -2.88
CA VAL A 51 13.02 -5.95 -4.00
C VAL A 51 14.22 -6.74 -3.47
N ASN A 52 14.57 -7.85 -4.11
CA ASN A 52 15.72 -8.68 -3.76
C ASN A 52 15.78 -9.06 -2.26
N ASP A 53 14.66 -9.54 -1.71
CA ASP A 53 14.51 -9.90 -0.31
C ASP A 53 14.76 -8.75 0.70
N ARG A 54 14.70 -7.49 0.25
CA ARG A 54 14.76 -6.29 1.07
C ARG A 54 13.40 -5.59 1.07
N ILE A 55 13.00 -5.11 2.23
CA ILE A 55 11.76 -4.35 2.41
C ILE A 55 12.12 -2.87 2.40
N TYR A 56 11.45 -2.10 1.56
CA TYR A 56 11.61 -0.65 1.47
C TYR A 56 10.36 0.02 2.03
N VAL A 57 10.57 0.95 2.97
CA VAL A 57 9.52 1.81 3.54
C VAL A 57 9.78 3.23 3.06
N ILE A 58 8.80 3.80 2.36
CA ILE A 58 8.97 5.05 1.61
C ILE A 58 7.94 6.09 2.06
N GLY A 59 8.41 7.30 2.40
CA GLY A 59 7.57 8.43 2.77
C GLY A 59 6.71 8.14 4.01
N GLY A 60 5.46 8.57 3.96
CA GLY A 60 4.54 8.50 5.10
C GLY A 60 4.46 9.81 5.87
N PHE A 61 3.87 9.72 7.05
CA PHE A 61 3.79 10.82 7.99
C PHE A 61 4.41 10.43 9.33
N GLU A 62 4.93 11.44 10.04
CA GLU A 62 5.41 11.31 11.41
C GLU A 62 4.68 12.29 12.32
N HIS A 63 4.84 12.09 13.63
CA HIS A 63 4.42 13.04 14.64
C HIS A 63 5.43 14.19 14.71
N SER A 64 4.95 15.42 14.57
CA SER A 64 5.68 16.64 14.87
C SER A 64 4.99 17.38 16.03
N VAL A 65 5.63 18.43 16.55
CA VAL A 65 5.08 19.24 17.67
C VAL A 65 3.67 19.77 17.37
N LEU A 66 3.33 19.99 16.10
CA LEU A 66 2.07 20.61 15.69
C LEU A 66 1.12 19.67 14.95
N SER A 67 1.56 18.49 14.54
CA SER A 67 0.75 17.60 13.69
C SER A 67 1.27 16.18 13.67
N ILE A 68 0.36 15.21 13.59
CA ILE A 68 0.69 13.82 13.25
C ILE A 68 0.79 13.60 11.74
N TRP A 69 0.55 14.60 10.91
CA TRP A 69 0.50 14.56 9.45
C TRP A 69 1.68 15.29 8.78
N SER A 70 2.88 15.22 9.38
CA SER A 70 4.09 15.79 8.78
C SER A 70 4.63 14.87 7.69
N PRO A 71 4.54 15.24 6.39
CA PRO A 71 4.93 14.37 5.29
C PRO A 71 6.45 14.24 5.20
N LEU A 72 6.91 13.04 4.87
CA LEU A 72 8.32 12.66 4.85
C LEU A 72 8.82 12.34 3.45
N THR A 73 10.14 12.45 3.30
CA THR A 73 10.90 11.97 2.14
C THR A 73 11.67 10.70 2.45
N SER A 74 11.63 10.22 3.69
CA SER A 74 12.46 9.11 4.17
C SER A 74 12.28 7.84 3.36
N VAL A 75 13.39 7.13 3.14
CA VAL A 75 13.44 5.79 2.59
C VAL A 75 14.28 4.93 3.51
N TYR A 76 13.70 3.88 4.01
CA TYR A 76 14.39 2.91 4.85
C TYR A 76 14.34 1.54 4.19
N GLU A 77 15.51 0.90 4.09
CA GLU A 77 15.65 -0.48 3.66
C GLU A 77 15.86 -1.37 4.88
N TYR A 78 15.06 -2.41 4.98
CA TYR A 78 15.19 -3.45 5.98
C TYR A 78 15.77 -4.72 5.38
N ASP A 79 16.81 -5.24 6.04
CA ASP A 79 17.38 -6.56 5.79
C ASP A 79 16.81 -7.57 6.79
N PRO A 80 15.87 -8.45 6.41
CA PRO A 80 15.32 -9.44 7.32
C PRO A 80 16.33 -10.47 7.83
N ALA A 81 17.39 -10.75 7.07
CA ALA A 81 18.42 -11.69 7.47
C ALA A 81 19.37 -11.11 8.54
N ALA A 82 19.69 -9.83 8.42
CA ALA A 82 20.55 -9.12 9.37
C ALA A 82 19.75 -8.44 10.50
N ASP A 83 18.42 -8.42 10.40
CA ASP A 83 17.49 -7.71 11.30
C ASP A 83 17.89 -6.24 11.50
N ARG A 84 18.10 -5.53 10.39
CA ARG A 84 18.67 -4.18 10.42
C ARG A 84 18.07 -3.26 9.37
N TRP A 85 17.87 -2.01 9.76
CA TRP A 85 17.49 -0.89 8.91
C TRP A 85 18.69 -0.10 8.38
N THR A 86 18.59 0.37 7.15
CA THR A 86 19.56 1.27 6.50
C THR A 86 18.79 2.41 5.83
N ALA A 87 19.15 3.66 6.14
CA ALA A 87 18.62 4.80 5.43
C ALA A 87 19.14 4.83 3.99
N ARG A 88 18.25 5.11 3.04
CA ARG A 88 18.54 5.23 1.61
C ARG A 88 18.28 6.65 1.13
N LYS A 89 18.61 6.92 -0.13
CA LYS A 89 18.41 8.25 -0.72
C LYS A 89 16.94 8.68 -0.60
N PRO A 90 16.68 9.84 0.01
CA PRO A 90 15.30 10.29 0.25
C PRO A 90 14.54 10.54 -1.06
N MET A 91 13.23 10.33 -1.02
CA MET A 91 12.29 10.62 -2.11
C MET A 91 12.29 12.13 -2.40
N PRO A 92 12.23 12.57 -3.67
CA PRO A 92 12.27 14.00 -4.01
C PRO A 92 11.10 14.79 -3.45
N THR A 93 9.88 14.24 -3.47
CA THR A 93 8.66 14.93 -3.01
C THR A 93 8.18 14.35 -1.67
N PRO A 94 8.19 15.14 -0.55
CA PRO A 94 7.68 14.67 0.74
C PRO A 94 6.18 14.40 0.66
N ARG A 95 5.75 13.19 1.02
CA ARG A 95 4.33 12.79 1.01
C ARG A 95 4.05 11.51 1.81
N GLY A 96 2.86 11.44 2.37
CA GLY A 96 2.29 10.22 2.95
C GLY A 96 0.99 9.84 2.25
N ALA A 97 0.40 8.72 2.65
CA ALA A 97 -0.78 8.13 2.02
C ALA A 97 -0.62 7.93 0.50
N LEU A 98 0.64 7.74 0.08
CA LEU A 98 1.04 7.36 -1.26
C LEU A 98 0.88 5.84 -1.43
N ALA A 99 0.84 5.40 -2.67
CA ALA A 99 0.94 3.97 -2.99
C ALA A 99 2.30 3.64 -3.59
N VAL A 100 2.80 2.43 -3.30
CA VAL A 100 4.04 1.91 -3.87
C VAL A 100 3.79 0.54 -4.48
N ALA A 101 4.27 0.32 -5.69
CA ALA A 101 4.32 -1.00 -6.31
C ALA A 101 5.70 -1.24 -6.94
N VAL A 102 6.08 -2.51 -7.01
CA VAL A 102 7.35 -2.92 -7.62
C VAL A 102 7.10 -3.34 -9.06
N LEU A 103 7.81 -2.71 -9.98
CA LEU A 103 7.78 -3.03 -11.40
C LEU A 103 9.23 -3.06 -11.92
N ASP A 104 9.61 -4.14 -12.57
CA ASP A 104 10.96 -4.36 -13.14
C ASP A 104 12.09 -4.11 -12.12
N GLY A 105 11.90 -4.58 -10.88
CA GLY A 105 12.88 -4.45 -9.78
C GLY A 105 13.04 -3.03 -9.23
N LYS A 106 12.17 -2.10 -9.59
CA LYS A 106 12.13 -0.71 -9.10
C LYS A 106 10.86 -0.41 -8.34
N LEU A 107 10.95 0.51 -7.38
CA LEU A 107 9.80 0.93 -6.57
C LEU A 107 9.19 2.21 -7.17
N HIS A 108 7.96 2.08 -7.63
CA HIS A 108 7.16 3.17 -8.16
C HIS A 108 6.32 3.76 -7.04
N ALA A 109 6.64 4.98 -6.62
CA ALA A 109 5.90 5.75 -5.62
C ALA A 109 4.97 6.73 -6.34
N VAL A 110 3.65 6.56 -6.19
CA VAL A 110 2.65 7.33 -6.92
C VAL A 110 1.66 8.01 -5.99
N GLY A 111 1.26 9.23 -6.35
CA GLY A 111 0.26 10.02 -5.63
C GLY A 111 0.63 10.31 -4.18
N GLY A 112 -0.39 10.46 -3.34
CA GLY A 112 -0.27 10.75 -1.93
C GLY A 112 -0.70 12.17 -1.57
N TYR A 113 -0.40 12.57 -0.34
CA TYR A 113 -0.77 13.86 0.24
C TYR A 113 0.45 14.53 0.88
N ASN A 114 0.62 15.81 0.61
CA ASN A 114 1.66 16.65 1.19
C ASN A 114 1.08 17.94 1.78
N ARG A 115 1.92 18.92 2.11
CA ARG A 115 1.46 20.20 2.70
C ARG A 115 0.61 21.03 1.74
N ASN A 116 0.73 20.80 0.43
CA ASN A 116 -0.01 21.52 -0.62
C ASN A 116 -1.29 20.79 -1.06
N GLY A 117 -1.59 19.62 -0.51
CA GLY A 117 -2.75 18.82 -0.86
C GLY A 117 -2.39 17.50 -1.54
N ASN A 118 -3.31 16.97 -2.33
CA ASN A 118 -3.06 15.79 -3.16
C ASN A 118 -1.97 16.07 -4.18
N THR A 119 -1.12 15.09 -4.41
CA THR A 119 -0.10 15.14 -5.45
C THR A 119 -0.31 14.02 -6.47
N ASP A 120 0.05 14.31 -7.72
CA ASP A 120 0.08 13.38 -8.84
C ASP A 120 1.48 12.82 -9.10
N ALA A 121 2.44 13.14 -8.24
CA ALA A 121 3.84 12.77 -8.42
C ALA A 121 4.01 11.27 -8.65
N HIS A 122 4.78 10.92 -9.67
CA HIS A 122 5.23 9.58 -9.98
C HIS A 122 6.76 9.56 -9.98
N GLU A 123 7.33 9.00 -8.95
CA GLU A 123 8.77 8.92 -8.73
C GLU A 123 9.18 7.46 -8.58
N VAL A 124 10.29 7.10 -9.19
CA VAL A 124 10.77 5.72 -9.27
C VAL A 124 12.13 5.62 -8.61
N TYR A 125 12.22 4.78 -7.61
CA TYR A 125 13.45 4.44 -6.91
C TYR A 125 14.08 3.19 -7.48
N ASP A 126 15.36 3.28 -7.82
CA ASP A 126 16.19 2.15 -8.23
C ASP A 126 17.11 1.73 -7.08
N PRO A 127 16.82 0.59 -6.41
CA PRO A 127 17.63 0.12 -5.30
C PRO A 127 19.06 -0.26 -5.68
N ALA A 128 19.30 -0.64 -6.95
CA ALA A 128 20.62 -1.06 -7.39
C ALA A 128 21.62 0.11 -7.45
N THR A 129 21.12 1.32 -7.71
CA THR A 129 21.94 2.54 -7.84
C THR A 129 21.70 3.55 -6.74
N ASP A 130 20.75 3.30 -5.83
CA ASP A 130 20.27 4.24 -4.80
C ASP A 130 19.91 5.61 -5.39
N THR A 131 19.10 5.61 -6.47
CA THR A 131 18.71 6.82 -7.18
C THR A 131 17.22 6.91 -7.45
N TRP A 132 16.72 8.15 -7.53
CA TRP A 132 15.37 8.47 -7.93
C TRP A 132 15.32 9.04 -9.35
N SER A 133 14.24 8.74 -10.07
CA SER A 133 13.88 9.38 -11.34
C SER A 133 12.41 9.73 -11.35
N THR A 134 12.07 10.85 -12.00
CA THR A 134 10.67 11.28 -12.21
C THR A 134 10.11 10.65 -13.47
N ARG A 135 8.84 10.31 -13.45
CA ARG A 135 8.04 9.79 -14.58
C ARG A 135 6.85 10.70 -14.84
N THR A 136 6.15 10.45 -15.94
CA THR A 136 4.90 11.14 -16.24
C THR A 136 3.96 11.05 -15.02
N PRO A 137 3.48 12.18 -14.49
CA PRO A 137 2.62 12.19 -13.31
C PRO A 137 1.30 11.47 -13.57
N MET A 138 0.70 10.96 -12.48
CA MET A 138 -0.60 10.29 -12.51
C MET A 138 -1.70 11.31 -12.91
N PRO A 139 -2.63 10.97 -13.84
CA PRO A 139 -3.63 11.93 -14.30
C PRO A 139 -4.56 12.44 -13.19
N THR A 140 -4.86 11.62 -12.19
CA THR A 140 -5.73 11.99 -11.07
C THR A 140 -4.94 12.04 -9.76
N ALA A 141 -4.56 13.23 -9.32
CA ALA A 141 -3.93 13.44 -8.01
C ALA A 141 -4.83 12.95 -6.89
N ARG A 142 -4.37 12.05 -6.02
CA ARG A 142 -5.16 11.42 -4.96
C ARG A 142 -4.31 10.79 -3.87
N ASP A 143 -4.93 10.58 -2.73
CA ASP A 143 -4.33 9.93 -1.58
C ASP A 143 -5.12 8.66 -1.16
N HIS A 144 -4.56 7.83 -0.27
CA HIS A 144 -5.16 6.61 0.28
C HIS A 144 -5.65 5.61 -0.78
N HIS A 145 -5.04 5.63 -1.96
CA HIS A 145 -5.29 4.69 -3.05
C HIS A 145 -4.36 3.48 -2.93
N ALA A 146 -4.64 2.43 -3.70
CA ALA A 146 -3.76 1.29 -3.82
C ALA A 146 -2.97 1.34 -5.14
N ALA A 147 -1.80 0.70 -5.17
CA ALA A 147 -1.07 0.43 -6.40
C ALA A 147 -0.67 -1.04 -6.48
N ALA A 148 -0.65 -1.57 -7.70
CA ALA A 148 -0.23 -2.93 -7.99
C ALA A 148 0.44 -3.00 -9.35
N ALA A 149 1.37 -3.95 -9.52
CA ALA A 149 2.01 -4.19 -10.81
C ALA A 149 1.70 -5.62 -11.28
N VAL A 150 1.22 -5.76 -12.50
CA VAL A 150 0.92 -7.02 -13.15
C VAL A 150 1.06 -6.91 -14.66
N GLY A 151 1.54 -7.94 -15.33
CA GLY A 151 1.70 -7.95 -16.79
C GLY A 151 2.62 -6.85 -17.32
N GLY A 152 3.65 -6.43 -16.57
CA GLY A 152 4.55 -5.36 -16.95
C GLY A 152 3.93 -3.96 -16.93
N ARG A 153 2.80 -3.78 -16.23
CA ARG A 153 2.06 -2.52 -16.07
C ARG A 153 1.87 -2.20 -14.60
N LEU A 154 1.79 -0.89 -14.28
CA LEU A 154 1.45 -0.39 -12.95
C LEU A 154 0.01 0.11 -12.97
N TYR A 155 -0.74 -0.20 -11.92
CA TYR A 155 -2.13 0.23 -11.74
C TYR A 155 -2.26 1.04 -10.46
N ALA A 156 -2.90 2.23 -10.54
CA ALA A 156 -3.31 3.04 -9.41
C ALA A 156 -4.84 2.99 -9.31
N ILE A 157 -5.38 2.61 -8.14
CA ILE A 157 -6.78 2.20 -8.00
C ILE A 157 -7.43 2.89 -6.80
N GLY A 158 -8.63 3.45 -6.99
CA GLY A 158 -9.43 4.07 -5.93
C GLY A 158 -8.75 5.27 -5.29
N GLY A 159 -8.93 5.44 -3.98
CA GLY A 159 -8.39 6.56 -3.22
C GLY A 159 -9.41 7.66 -2.97
N ARG A 160 -8.93 8.82 -2.52
CA ARG A 160 -9.78 9.97 -2.21
C ARG A 160 -9.07 11.30 -2.46
N LEU A 161 -9.84 12.39 -2.39
CA LEU A 161 -9.33 13.74 -2.46
C LEU A 161 -9.26 14.36 -1.06
N ASN A 162 -8.19 15.13 -0.81
CA ASN A 162 -8.03 15.97 0.39
C ASN A 162 -8.20 15.22 1.73
N ARG A 163 -7.89 13.93 1.76
CA ARG A 163 -8.07 13.04 2.92
C ARG A 163 -9.53 12.97 3.42
N GLN A 164 -10.51 13.27 2.56
CA GLN A 164 -11.93 13.30 2.91
C GLN A 164 -12.65 12.04 2.44
N TYR A 165 -13.23 11.24 3.35
CA TYR A 165 -13.96 10.00 3.02
C TYR A 165 -15.22 10.26 2.17
N SER A 166 -15.73 11.49 2.15
CA SER A 166 -16.85 11.90 1.28
C SER A 166 -16.43 12.11 -0.17
N GLN A 167 -15.13 12.12 -0.46
CA GLN A 167 -14.56 12.34 -1.79
C GLN A 167 -13.81 11.09 -2.29
N ASN A 168 -14.37 9.92 -2.04
CA ASN A 168 -13.85 8.65 -2.53
C ASN A 168 -13.96 8.55 -4.05
N LEU A 169 -12.94 7.94 -4.64
CA LEU A 169 -12.81 7.75 -6.08
C LEU A 169 -12.93 6.27 -6.45
N SER A 170 -13.50 6.02 -7.63
CA SER A 170 -13.51 4.71 -8.30
C SER A 170 -12.42 4.58 -9.35
N VAL A 171 -11.63 5.61 -9.57
CA VAL A 171 -10.67 5.74 -10.66
C VAL A 171 -9.66 4.59 -10.67
N THR A 172 -9.50 3.94 -11.82
CA THR A 172 -8.40 3.01 -12.11
C THR A 172 -7.60 3.55 -13.28
N GLU A 173 -6.29 3.72 -13.09
CA GLU A 173 -5.35 4.21 -14.09
C GLU A 173 -4.17 3.25 -14.23
N GLU A 174 -3.81 2.93 -15.47
CA GLU A 174 -2.71 2.05 -15.85
C GLU A 174 -1.55 2.86 -16.40
N TYR A 175 -0.35 2.62 -15.90
CA TYR A 175 0.89 3.18 -16.41
C TYR A 175 1.66 2.15 -17.24
N ASP A 176 2.05 2.56 -18.44
CA ASP A 176 2.93 1.83 -19.33
C ASP A 176 4.36 2.37 -19.23
N PRO A 177 5.31 1.62 -18.65
CA PRO A 177 6.69 2.08 -18.54
C PRO A 177 7.43 2.20 -19.87
N ALA A 178 7.00 1.48 -20.92
CA ALA A 178 7.63 1.53 -22.23
C ALA A 178 7.35 2.85 -22.97
N THR A 179 6.16 3.44 -22.73
CA THR A 179 5.74 4.70 -23.36
C THR A 179 5.73 5.89 -22.43
N ASP A 180 5.97 5.66 -21.11
CA ASP A 180 5.84 6.64 -20.03
C ASP A 180 4.48 7.34 -20.03
N ARG A 181 3.39 6.57 -20.17
CA ARG A 181 2.02 7.10 -20.28
C ARG A 181 1.04 6.40 -19.35
N TRP A 182 0.05 7.18 -18.89
CA TRP A 182 -1.10 6.69 -18.14
C TRP A 182 -2.33 6.58 -19.04
N THR A 183 -3.17 5.57 -18.78
CA THR A 183 -4.43 5.32 -19.48
C THR A 183 -5.52 4.96 -18.48
N ARG A 184 -6.72 5.58 -18.61
CA ARG A 184 -7.89 5.22 -17.81
C ARG A 184 -8.36 3.81 -18.15
N LYS A 185 -8.71 3.05 -17.12
CA LYS A 185 -9.29 1.70 -17.22
C LYS A 185 -10.69 1.66 -16.61
N ALA A 186 -11.32 0.48 -16.62
CA ALA A 186 -12.61 0.28 -15.98
C ALA A 186 -12.53 0.65 -14.49
N ASP A 187 -13.47 1.46 -14.05
CA ASP A 187 -13.52 1.96 -12.68
C ASP A 187 -13.76 0.84 -11.66
N LEU A 188 -13.14 0.96 -10.50
CA LEU A 188 -13.43 0.16 -9.31
C LEU A 188 -14.94 0.24 -9.02
N PRO A 189 -15.69 -0.88 -8.93
CA PRO A 189 -17.14 -0.84 -8.79
C PRO A 189 -17.63 -0.07 -7.55
N THR A 190 -16.90 -0.21 -6.43
CA THR A 190 -17.20 0.50 -5.18
C THR A 190 -16.15 1.57 -4.92
N ALA A 191 -16.50 2.84 -5.08
CA ALA A 191 -15.62 3.97 -4.80
C ALA A 191 -15.21 3.99 -3.32
N ARG A 192 -13.89 3.85 -3.03
CA ARG A 192 -13.38 3.76 -1.66
C ARG A 192 -11.89 4.09 -1.55
N SER A 193 -11.48 4.44 -0.35
CA SER A 193 -10.10 4.78 0.00
C SER A 193 -9.66 4.07 1.28
N GLY A 194 -8.38 4.17 1.63
CA GLY A 194 -7.84 3.40 2.75
C GLY A 194 -7.82 1.90 2.45
N ILE A 195 -7.66 1.56 1.18
CA ILE A 195 -7.69 0.21 0.60
C ILE A 195 -6.29 -0.38 0.48
N THR A 196 -6.22 -1.70 0.33
CA THR A 196 -4.99 -2.40 -0.07
C THR A 196 -5.22 -3.21 -1.34
N ALA A 197 -4.13 -3.52 -2.06
CA ALA A 197 -4.18 -4.38 -3.24
C ALA A 197 -3.10 -5.45 -3.20
N ALA A 198 -3.44 -6.63 -3.71
CA ALA A 198 -2.51 -7.75 -3.87
C ALA A 198 -2.67 -8.39 -5.25
N VAL A 199 -1.58 -8.94 -5.78
CA VAL A 199 -1.58 -9.61 -7.09
C VAL A 199 -1.40 -11.12 -6.90
N VAL A 200 -2.31 -11.90 -7.48
CA VAL A 200 -2.15 -13.36 -7.60
C VAL A 200 -2.46 -13.77 -9.03
N GLY A 201 -1.51 -14.43 -9.66
CA GLY A 201 -1.58 -14.68 -11.10
C GLY A 201 -1.61 -13.37 -11.90
N GLU A 202 -2.59 -13.23 -12.78
CA GLU A 202 -2.78 -12.04 -13.63
C GLU A 202 -3.91 -11.12 -13.13
N ARG A 203 -4.27 -11.19 -11.84
CA ARG A 203 -5.38 -10.42 -11.25
C ARG A 203 -4.91 -9.57 -10.10
N ILE A 204 -5.53 -8.38 -9.98
CA ILE A 204 -5.35 -7.48 -8.85
C ILE A 204 -6.58 -7.59 -7.96
N TYR A 205 -6.39 -7.96 -6.71
CA TYR A 205 -7.45 -8.05 -5.69
C TYR A 205 -7.38 -6.82 -4.80
N VAL A 206 -8.50 -6.11 -4.63
CA VAL A 206 -8.60 -4.88 -3.84
C VAL A 206 -9.53 -5.10 -2.66
N PHE A 207 -9.03 -4.83 -1.45
CA PHE A 207 -9.71 -5.13 -0.20
C PHE A 207 -10.01 -3.89 0.62
N GLY A 208 -11.17 -3.93 1.31
CA GLY A 208 -11.54 -3.01 2.37
C GLY A 208 -11.70 -1.57 1.93
N GLY A 209 -11.51 -0.68 2.87
CA GLY A 209 -11.61 0.76 2.69
C GLY A 209 -12.59 1.42 3.64
N GLU A 210 -12.75 2.72 3.49
CA GLU A 210 -13.64 3.54 4.32
C GLU A 210 -14.43 4.57 3.50
N ALA A 211 -15.58 4.95 4.05
CA ALA A 211 -16.40 6.07 3.63
C ALA A 211 -17.03 6.73 4.86
N VAL A 212 -17.80 7.80 4.66
CA VAL A 212 -18.52 8.48 5.76
C VAL A 212 -19.47 7.51 6.50
N ALA A 213 -20.09 6.58 5.78
CA ALA A 213 -21.07 5.64 6.34
C ALA A 213 -20.44 4.48 7.13
N GLY A 214 -19.14 4.22 6.98
CA GLY A 214 -18.49 3.08 7.63
C GLY A 214 -17.29 2.57 6.85
N THR A 215 -16.82 1.38 7.23
CA THR A 215 -15.75 0.66 6.55
C THR A 215 -16.32 -0.41 5.60
N PHE A 216 -15.53 -0.79 4.63
CA PHE A 216 -15.88 -1.77 3.62
C PHE A 216 -15.27 -3.14 3.93
N ASN A 217 -16.01 -4.22 3.63
CA ASN A 217 -15.49 -5.58 3.58
C ASN A 217 -15.34 -6.11 2.16
N GLU A 218 -15.57 -5.29 1.16
CA GLU A 218 -15.49 -5.62 -0.25
C GLU A 218 -14.12 -6.15 -0.62
N ASN A 219 -14.17 -7.20 -1.45
CA ASN A 219 -13.04 -7.79 -2.16
C ASN A 219 -13.43 -7.82 -3.64
N GLU A 220 -12.75 -7.04 -4.46
CA GLU A 220 -13.02 -6.93 -5.89
C GLU A 220 -11.75 -7.22 -6.68
N ALA A 221 -11.86 -8.08 -7.68
CA ALA A 221 -10.74 -8.48 -8.53
C ALA A 221 -10.80 -7.80 -9.89
N TYR A 222 -9.72 -7.10 -10.25
CA TYR A 222 -9.52 -6.54 -11.56
C TYR A 222 -8.81 -7.53 -12.48
N HIS A 223 -9.30 -7.62 -13.71
CA HIS A 223 -8.78 -8.45 -14.78
C HIS A 223 -8.21 -7.56 -15.89
N PRO A 224 -6.90 -7.34 -15.95
CA PRO A 224 -6.31 -6.45 -16.95
C PRO A 224 -6.60 -6.83 -18.41
N ALA A 225 -6.55 -8.12 -18.72
CA ALA A 225 -6.76 -8.59 -20.09
C ALA A 225 -8.16 -8.27 -20.66
N SER A 226 -9.20 -8.32 -19.81
CA SER A 226 -10.57 -8.00 -20.18
C SER A 226 -11.00 -6.58 -19.79
N ASN A 227 -10.13 -5.85 -19.07
CA ASN A 227 -10.44 -4.55 -18.50
C ASN A 227 -11.77 -4.56 -17.71
N SER A 228 -11.93 -5.53 -16.82
CA SER A 228 -13.18 -5.73 -16.08
C SER A 228 -12.95 -6.11 -14.62
N TRP A 229 -13.96 -5.86 -13.80
CA TRP A 229 -13.98 -6.20 -12.38
C TRP A 229 -14.94 -7.34 -12.09
N THR A 230 -14.61 -8.15 -11.08
CA THR A 230 -15.50 -9.18 -10.52
C THR A 230 -15.50 -9.11 -9.01
N ALA A 231 -16.69 -9.19 -8.41
CA ALA A 231 -16.80 -9.33 -6.96
C ALA A 231 -16.26 -10.70 -6.51
N GLN A 232 -15.63 -10.72 -5.37
CA GLN A 232 -15.07 -11.90 -4.71
C GLN A 232 -15.70 -12.08 -3.33
N THR A 233 -15.39 -13.19 -2.66
CA THR A 233 -15.81 -13.39 -1.27
C THR A 233 -15.31 -12.21 -0.42
N PRO A 234 -16.20 -11.48 0.26
CA PRO A 234 -15.82 -10.35 1.08
C PRO A 234 -14.98 -10.78 2.29
N MET A 235 -14.25 -9.83 2.87
CA MET A 235 -13.55 -10.05 4.14
C MET A 235 -14.56 -10.33 5.26
N PRO A 236 -14.24 -11.19 6.24
CA PRO A 236 -15.05 -11.37 7.45
C PRO A 236 -15.27 -10.07 8.21
N THR A 237 -14.24 -9.21 8.30
CA THR A 237 -14.26 -7.96 9.05
C THR A 237 -14.05 -6.76 8.14
N ALA A 238 -15.03 -5.85 8.06
CA ALA A 238 -14.90 -4.59 7.35
C ALA A 238 -13.82 -3.72 8.01
N ARG A 239 -12.86 -3.22 7.20
CA ARG A 239 -11.69 -2.47 7.71
C ARG A 239 -11.12 -1.53 6.64
N HIS A 240 -10.42 -0.48 7.10
CA HIS A 240 -9.63 0.42 6.27
C HIS A 240 -8.20 0.54 6.79
N GLY A 241 -7.31 1.16 6.03
CA GLY A 241 -5.91 1.37 6.44
C GLY A 241 -5.16 0.06 6.72
N LEU A 242 -5.51 -0.97 6.00
CA LEU A 242 -5.05 -2.34 6.15
C LEU A 242 -3.88 -2.63 5.19
N GLY A 243 -3.06 -3.60 5.53
CA GLY A 243 -2.00 -4.11 4.66
C GLY A 243 -2.37 -5.45 4.03
N SER A 244 -1.73 -5.78 2.91
CA SER A 244 -1.85 -7.11 2.31
C SER A 244 -0.50 -7.69 1.90
N ALA A 245 -0.41 -9.01 1.96
CA ALA A 245 0.77 -9.75 1.53
C ALA A 245 0.36 -11.08 0.88
N VAL A 246 1.15 -11.54 -0.07
CA VAL A 246 0.92 -12.82 -0.74
C VAL A 246 1.96 -13.83 -0.29
N VAL A 247 1.50 -15.00 0.17
CA VAL A 247 2.35 -16.15 0.49
C VAL A 247 1.68 -17.42 -0.06
N ASP A 248 2.42 -18.18 -0.83
CA ASP A 248 1.97 -19.45 -1.43
C ASP A 248 0.61 -19.34 -2.17
N GLY A 249 0.44 -18.22 -2.92
CA GLY A 249 -0.79 -17.95 -3.71
C GLY A 249 -2.01 -17.53 -2.88
N ARG A 250 -1.86 -17.33 -1.58
CA ARG A 250 -2.90 -16.84 -0.66
C ARG A 250 -2.63 -15.39 -0.31
N ILE A 251 -3.69 -14.62 -0.16
CA ILE A 251 -3.62 -13.21 0.23
C ILE A 251 -3.96 -13.09 1.71
N PHE A 252 -3.03 -12.57 2.48
CA PHE A 252 -3.23 -12.22 3.88
C PHE A 252 -3.55 -10.74 3.95
N VAL A 253 -4.63 -10.40 4.65
CA VAL A 253 -5.09 -9.02 4.89
C VAL A 253 -4.98 -8.76 6.37
N LEU A 254 -4.10 -7.83 6.74
CA LEU A 254 -3.65 -7.65 8.11
C LEU A 254 -3.97 -6.25 8.64
N SER A 255 -4.24 -6.19 9.94
CA SER A 255 -4.44 -4.94 10.69
C SER A 255 -5.57 -4.07 10.12
N GLY A 256 -5.44 -2.77 10.22
CA GLY A 256 -6.47 -1.80 9.81
C GLY A 256 -7.52 -1.55 10.87
N GLY A 257 -8.37 -0.55 10.63
CA GLY A 257 -9.39 -0.10 11.58
C GLY A 257 -10.81 -0.50 11.18
N PRO A 258 -11.65 -0.98 12.12
CA PRO A 258 -13.03 -1.37 11.86
C PRO A 258 -14.01 -0.20 11.75
N THR A 259 -13.58 1.01 12.11
CA THR A 259 -14.38 2.24 11.98
C THR A 259 -13.58 3.31 11.25
N PRO A 260 -14.21 4.19 10.45
CA PRO A 260 -13.51 5.24 9.71
C PRO A 260 -12.61 6.11 10.60
N GLY A 261 -11.47 6.56 10.06
CA GLY A 261 -10.53 7.43 10.76
C GLY A 261 -9.51 6.69 11.60
N GLY A 262 -9.21 7.18 12.81
CA GLY A 262 -8.10 6.71 13.65
C GLY A 262 -8.40 5.42 14.44
N SER A 263 -8.90 4.38 13.80
CA SER A 263 -9.11 3.08 14.42
C SER A 263 -8.07 2.03 13.98
N PHE A 264 -7.91 0.97 14.73
CA PHE A 264 -6.94 -0.10 14.49
C PHE A 264 -7.45 -1.43 15.04
N SER A 265 -6.93 -2.54 14.49
CA SER A 265 -7.20 -3.90 14.95
C SER A 265 -5.98 -4.80 14.76
N ASN A 266 -6.01 -5.96 15.39
CA ASN A 266 -5.05 -7.04 15.22
C ASN A 266 -5.57 -8.14 14.27
N ALA A 267 -6.57 -7.85 13.45
CA ALA A 267 -7.15 -8.81 12.54
C ALA A 267 -6.11 -9.30 11.51
N ASN A 268 -6.06 -10.61 11.32
CA ASN A 268 -5.27 -11.29 10.32
C ASN A 268 -6.18 -12.28 9.61
N GLU A 269 -6.60 -11.95 8.40
CA GLU A 269 -7.56 -12.72 7.62
C GLU A 269 -6.93 -13.16 6.31
N MET A 270 -7.22 -14.38 5.87
CA MET A 270 -6.64 -14.98 4.68
C MET A 270 -7.73 -15.22 3.62
N PHE A 271 -7.45 -14.80 2.40
CA PHE A 271 -8.24 -15.09 1.21
C PHE A 271 -7.46 -16.00 0.27
N THR A 272 -8.13 -17.08 -0.17
CA THR A 272 -7.60 -17.97 -1.21
C THR A 272 -8.30 -17.65 -2.52
N PRO A 273 -7.61 -17.04 -3.50
CA PRO A 273 -8.19 -16.80 -4.82
C PRO A 273 -8.68 -18.08 -5.48
N PRO A 274 -9.79 -18.02 -6.23
CA PRO A 274 -10.24 -19.16 -7.03
C PRO A 274 -9.14 -19.63 -7.99
N ALA A 275 -9.00 -20.93 -8.17
CA ALA A 275 -8.10 -21.46 -9.19
C ALA A 275 -8.48 -20.87 -10.56
N MET A 276 -7.49 -20.38 -11.29
CA MET A 276 -7.74 -19.92 -12.66
C MET A 276 -8.18 -21.13 -13.49
N ALA A 277 -9.34 -21.03 -14.14
CA ALA A 277 -9.70 -22.00 -15.17
C ALA A 277 -8.59 -21.99 -16.23
N ARG A 278 -8.04 -23.17 -16.50
CA ARG A 278 -7.03 -23.40 -17.54
C ARG A 278 -7.62 -23.19 -18.93
#